data_474dcbcb92898415cc8d35fc0d9987f1
#
_entry.id   474dcbcb92898415cc8d35fc0d9987f1
#
_cell.length_a   1.000
_cell.length_b   1.000
_cell.length_c   1.000
_cell.angle_alpha   90.00
_cell.angle_beta   90.00
_cell.angle_gamma   90.00
#
_symmetry.space_group_name_H-M   'P 1'
#
loop_
_entity.id
_entity.type
_entity.pdbx_description
1 polymer ?
#
loop_
_entity_poly.entity_id
_entity_poly.type
_entity_poly.pdbx_seq_one_letter_code
_entity_poly.pdbx_strand_id
1 'polypeptide(L)'
;MRTPRTAAAIGLLTTLVALGALPASAAEGLPPAPTPEKAASAPQTLDTLSRFFARDGALARTAAAPRVEGASVPVRILSPDFVAGKPGAPVARVEFRASRAVASDGQKASLWTVKQPGGWQVVNIATGDDEIRYAEQGGGGLVFREPQIDAWYVQKGTKVLPLDEDAVRAVGRDGTTLAAYRERVARAYGDKLPGSAYARKGAAGGYEVSAPAPEAARGGTMTAGAGLVALGLAATVLVRRRRSRRADPLA
;
A
#
# COMPACT_ATOMS: atom_id res chain seq x y z
N MET A 1 -62.11 -49.05 38.93
CA MET A 1 -61.09 -49.66 38.03
C MET A 1 -60.59 -48.60 37.07
N ARG A 2 -59.42 -48.13 37.25
CA ARG A 2 -58.83 -47.05 36.45
C ARG A 2 -57.70 -47.63 35.59
N THR A 3 -57.82 -47.53 34.29
CA THR A 3 -56.79 -47.92 33.33
C THR A 3 -55.75 -46.86 33.17
N PRO A 4 -54.39 -47.11 33.16
CA PRO A 4 -53.38 -46.12 32.90
C PRO A 4 -53.22 -45.90 31.41
N ARG A 5 -53.11 -44.60 31.02
CA ARG A 5 -52.77 -44.15 29.70
C ARG A 5 -51.27 -44.18 29.54
N THR A 6 -50.73 -44.98 28.63
CA THR A 6 -49.33 -44.94 28.17
C THR A 6 -49.12 -43.73 27.27
N ALA A 7 -48.24 -42.84 27.71
CA ALA A 7 -47.75 -41.74 26.90
C ALA A 7 -46.53 -42.20 26.07
N ALA A 8 -46.68 -42.19 24.75
CA ALA A 8 -45.60 -42.42 23.81
C ALA A 8 -44.74 -41.13 23.69
N ALA A 9 -43.47 -41.20 24.11
CA ALA A 9 -42.50 -40.13 23.90
C ALA A 9 -41.93 -40.25 22.48
N ILE A 10 -42.24 -39.28 21.62
CA ILE A 10 -41.65 -39.10 20.30
C ILE A 10 -40.30 -38.41 20.51
N GLY A 11 -39.21 -39.15 20.36
CA GLY A 11 -37.85 -38.59 20.36
C GLY A 11 -37.58 -37.84 19.06
N LEU A 12 -37.41 -36.52 19.15
CA LEU A 12 -37.01 -35.68 18.05
C LEU A 12 -35.48 -35.78 17.92
N LEU A 13 -35.02 -36.52 16.92
CA LEU A 13 -33.58 -36.63 16.58
C LEU A 13 -33.17 -35.38 15.83
N THR A 14 -32.62 -34.39 16.53
CA THR A 14 -31.97 -33.22 15.91
C THR A 14 -30.61 -33.60 15.39
N THR A 15 -30.52 -33.87 14.08
CA THR A 15 -29.24 -33.97 13.37
C THR A 15 -28.59 -32.58 13.28
N LEU A 16 -27.60 -32.38 14.14
CA LEU A 16 -26.71 -31.19 14.07
C LEU A 16 -25.80 -31.33 12.83
N VAL A 17 -26.19 -30.68 11.73
CA VAL A 17 -25.29 -30.52 10.57
C VAL A 17 -24.21 -29.55 10.99
N ALA A 18 -23.05 -30.05 11.37
CA ALA A 18 -21.84 -29.26 11.53
C ALA A 18 -21.43 -28.76 10.14
N LEU A 19 -21.84 -27.53 9.77
CA LEU A 19 -21.16 -26.80 8.68
C LEU A 19 -19.74 -26.60 9.12
N GLY A 20 -18.83 -27.43 8.62
CA GLY A 20 -17.39 -27.21 8.72
C GLY A 20 -17.08 -25.87 8.06
N ALA A 21 -16.78 -24.86 8.88
CA ALA A 21 -16.13 -23.66 8.40
C ALA A 21 -14.80 -24.11 7.78
N LEU A 22 -14.73 -24.08 6.44
CA LEU A 22 -13.46 -24.19 5.74
C LEU A 22 -12.55 -23.09 6.31
N PRO A 23 -11.30 -23.41 6.74
CA PRO A 23 -10.39 -22.37 7.15
C PRO A 23 -10.26 -21.41 5.95
N ALA A 24 -10.60 -20.13 6.15
CA ALA A 24 -10.24 -19.10 5.20
C ALA A 24 -8.73 -19.22 5.02
N SER A 25 -8.30 -19.68 3.84
CA SER A 25 -6.89 -19.65 3.46
C SER A 25 -6.49 -18.19 3.56
N ALA A 26 -5.83 -17.81 4.65
CA ALA A 26 -5.09 -16.57 4.71
C ALA A 26 -4.20 -16.59 3.47
N ALA A 27 -4.32 -15.61 2.59
CA ALA A 27 -3.45 -15.47 1.46
C ALA A 27 -2.03 -15.48 2.03
N GLU A 28 -1.34 -16.61 1.90
CA GLU A 28 0.03 -16.76 2.40
C GLU A 28 0.86 -15.72 1.66
N GLY A 29 1.32 -14.70 2.39
CA GLY A 29 2.21 -13.68 1.85
C GLY A 29 3.47 -14.33 1.32
N LEU A 30 4.13 -13.69 0.36
CA LEU A 30 5.41 -14.16 -0.16
C LEU A 30 6.40 -14.37 1.00
N PRO A 31 7.23 -15.43 0.97
CA PRO A 31 8.10 -15.77 2.09
C PRO A 31 9.14 -14.69 2.35
N PRO A 32 9.52 -14.44 3.62
CA PRO A 32 10.56 -13.51 3.96
C PRO A 32 11.95 -14.02 3.54
N ALA A 33 12.88 -13.09 3.30
CA ALA A 33 14.26 -13.37 2.92
C ALA A 33 15.26 -12.46 3.66
N PRO A 34 16.57 -12.81 3.70
CA PRO A 34 17.58 -12.04 4.42
C PRO A 34 17.74 -10.60 3.90
N THR A 35 17.55 -10.35 2.61
CA THR A 35 17.67 -9.01 1.99
C THR A 35 16.49 -8.70 1.08
N PRO A 36 16.23 -7.42 0.77
CA PRO A 36 15.17 -7.03 -0.17
C PRO A 36 15.35 -7.68 -1.55
N GLU A 37 16.59 -7.73 -2.04
CA GLU A 37 16.93 -8.32 -3.35
C GLU A 37 16.63 -9.81 -3.39
N LYS A 38 16.96 -10.53 -2.30
CA LYS A 38 16.64 -11.96 -2.18
C LYS A 38 15.14 -12.22 -2.06
N ALA A 39 14.40 -11.34 -1.37
CA ALA A 39 12.94 -11.42 -1.34
C ALA A 39 12.34 -11.18 -2.74
N ALA A 40 12.82 -10.17 -3.44
CA ALA A 40 12.36 -9.81 -4.78
C ALA A 40 12.65 -10.92 -5.81
N SER A 41 13.79 -11.60 -5.72
CA SER A 41 14.22 -12.65 -6.67
C SER A 41 13.90 -14.08 -6.21
N ALA A 42 13.16 -14.26 -5.12
CA ALA A 42 12.77 -15.60 -4.66
C ALA A 42 11.88 -16.32 -5.70
N PRO A 43 11.97 -17.64 -5.85
CA PRO A 43 11.21 -18.40 -6.84
C PRO A 43 9.70 -18.12 -6.80
N GLN A 44 9.11 -18.04 -5.60
CA GLN A 44 7.68 -17.74 -5.40
C GLN A 44 7.33 -16.32 -5.86
N THR A 45 8.24 -15.35 -5.66
CA THR A 45 8.08 -13.98 -6.14
C THR A 45 8.13 -13.93 -7.67
N LEU A 46 9.07 -14.64 -8.30
CA LEU A 46 9.19 -14.71 -9.76
C LEU A 46 7.96 -15.40 -10.39
N ASP A 47 7.43 -16.45 -9.76
CA ASP A 47 6.19 -17.08 -10.20
C ASP A 47 4.98 -16.11 -10.11
N THR A 48 4.91 -15.34 -9.03
CA THR A 48 3.88 -14.29 -8.88
C THR A 48 4.04 -13.18 -9.91
N LEU A 49 5.28 -12.76 -10.20
CA LEU A 49 5.57 -11.81 -11.28
C LEU A 49 5.15 -12.33 -12.66
N SER A 50 5.36 -13.61 -12.95
CA SER A 50 4.92 -14.23 -14.20
C SER A 50 3.40 -14.11 -14.38
N ARG A 51 2.63 -14.33 -13.32
CA ARG A 51 1.17 -14.11 -13.34
C ARG A 51 0.82 -12.62 -13.46
N PHE A 52 1.56 -11.75 -12.77
CA PHE A 52 1.34 -10.31 -12.80
C PHE A 52 1.52 -9.74 -14.21
N PHE A 53 2.59 -10.09 -14.91
CA PHE A 53 2.84 -9.64 -16.28
C PHE A 53 1.88 -10.24 -17.31
N ALA A 54 1.38 -11.44 -17.04
CA ALA A 54 0.42 -12.13 -17.93
C ALA A 54 -1.05 -11.70 -17.73
N ARG A 55 -1.36 -10.89 -16.71
CA ARG A 55 -2.76 -10.60 -16.32
C ARG A 55 -3.61 -9.93 -17.41
N ASP A 56 -2.99 -9.11 -18.25
CA ASP A 56 -3.68 -8.36 -19.31
C ASP A 56 -3.74 -9.13 -20.64
N GLY A 57 -3.28 -10.40 -20.65
CA GLY A 57 -3.38 -11.33 -21.79
C GLY A 57 -2.43 -11.05 -22.96
N ALA A 58 -1.61 -9.97 -22.89
CA ALA A 58 -0.66 -9.63 -23.96
C ALA A 58 0.55 -10.57 -24.00
N LEU A 59 0.86 -11.23 -22.88
CA LEU A 59 2.00 -12.12 -22.71
C LEU A 59 1.56 -13.40 -22.00
N ALA A 60 1.92 -14.57 -22.55
CA ALA A 60 1.67 -15.83 -21.86
C ALA A 60 2.52 -15.94 -20.58
N ARG A 61 1.96 -16.51 -19.51
CA ARG A 61 2.67 -16.67 -18.22
C ARG A 61 4.03 -17.38 -18.36
N THR A 62 4.09 -18.42 -19.18
CA THR A 62 5.33 -19.19 -19.45
C THR A 62 6.37 -18.40 -20.24
N ALA A 63 5.93 -17.39 -21.00
CA ALA A 63 6.78 -16.51 -21.79
C ALA A 63 7.22 -15.26 -21.04
N ALA A 64 6.63 -14.94 -19.88
CA ALA A 64 6.93 -13.71 -19.14
C ALA A 64 8.39 -13.63 -18.67
N ALA A 65 8.99 -14.76 -18.28
CA ALA A 65 10.40 -14.89 -17.85
C ALA A 65 10.90 -13.67 -17.04
N PRO A 66 10.25 -13.31 -15.92
CA PRO A 66 10.58 -12.10 -15.19
C PRO A 66 11.97 -12.21 -14.55
N ARG A 67 12.70 -11.10 -14.56
CA ARG A 67 13.97 -10.95 -13.86
C ARG A 67 13.98 -9.71 -13.00
N VAL A 68 14.69 -9.75 -11.88
CA VAL A 68 14.92 -8.60 -11.03
C VAL A 68 16.26 -7.98 -11.39
N GLU A 69 16.29 -6.67 -11.57
CA GLU A 69 17.46 -5.93 -12.06
C GLU A 69 17.91 -4.88 -11.04
N GLY A 70 19.23 -4.76 -10.89
CA GLY A 70 19.86 -3.75 -10.03
C GLY A 70 19.65 -3.99 -8.53
N ALA A 71 20.09 -3.02 -7.75
CA ALA A 71 19.92 -3.02 -6.29
C ALA A 71 18.56 -2.44 -5.89
N SER A 72 18.03 -2.89 -4.77
CA SER A 72 16.84 -2.28 -4.16
C SER A 72 17.14 -0.86 -3.68
N VAL A 73 16.28 0.10 -4.02
CA VAL A 73 16.39 1.48 -3.59
C VAL A 73 15.47 1.78 -2.40
N PRO A 74 15.87 2.63 -1.45
CA PRO A 74 14.98 3.08 -0.38
C PRO A 74 13.96 4.08 -0.93
N VAL A 75 12.67 3.77 -0.77
CA VAL A 75 11.59 4.68 -1.08
C VAL A 75 11.18 5.44 0.18
N ARG A 76 11.24 6.75 0.09
CA ARG A 76 10.91 7.64 1.19
C ARG A 76 9.61 8.36 0.89
N ILE A 77 8.82 8.53 1.93
CA ILE A 77 7.59 9.33 1.89
C ILE A 77 7.69 10.52 2.82
N LEU A 78 6.95 11.57 2.52
CA LEU A 78 6.82 12.75 3.37
C LEU A 78 6.57 12.35 4.83
N SER A 79 7.40 12.86 5.75
CA SER A 79 7.35 12.51 7.16
C SER A 79 6.19 13.22 7.88
N PRO A 80 5.32 12.50 8.60
CA PRO A 80 4.32 13.12 9.46
C PRO A 80 4.92 14.05 10.52
N ASP A 81 6.10 13.73 11.04
CA ASP A 81 6.79 14.57 12.04
C ASP A 81 7.29 15.88 11.43
N PHE A 82 7.72 15.85 10.17
CA PHE A 82 8.08 17.07 9.43
C PHE A 82 6.83 17.95 9.19
N VAL A 83 5.71 17.35 8.79
CA VAL A 83 4.42 18.03 8.61
C VAL A 83 3.93 18.64 9.94
N ALA A 84 4.11 17.93 11.06
CA ALA A 84 3.78 18.40 12.39
C ALA A 84 4.70 19.53 12.91
N GLY A 85 5.74 19.89 12.16
CA GLY A 85 6.69 20.92 12.55
C GLY A 85 7.64 20.51 13.68
N LYS A 86 7.82 19.22 13.96
CA LYS A 86 8.71 18.76 15.03
C LYS A 86 10.14 19.23 14.76
N PRO A 87 10.84 19.80 15.75
CA PRO A 87 12.22 20.23 15.61
C PRO A 87 13.12 19.07 15.15
N GLY A 88 14.00 19.34 14.16
CA GLY A 88 14.94 18.35 13.66
C GLY A 88 14.34 17.20 12.84
N ALA A 89 13.01 17.15 12.64
CA ALA A 89 12.38 16.09 11.87
C ALA A 89 12.88 16.13 10.41
N PRO A 90 13.34 14.97 9.84
CA PRO A 90 13.68 14.88 8.45
C PRO A 90 12.44 15.07 7.56
N VAL A 91 12.63 15.63 6.34
CA VAL A 91 11.51 15.85 5.40
C VAL A 91 10.77 14.57 5.06
N ALA A 92 11.47 13.45 5.02
CA ALA A 92 10.90 12.16 4.66
C ALA A 92 11.55 11.01 5.44
N ARG A 93 10.83 9.89 5.51
CA ARG A 93 11.29 8.64 6.12
C ARG A 93 11.24 7.50 5.11
N VAL A 94 12.08 6.49 5.28
CA VAL A 94 11.99 5.25 4.49
C VAL A 94 10.71 4.51 4.88
N GLU A 95 9.90 4.20 3.88
CA GLU A 95 8.66 3.44 4.05
C GLU A 95 8.84 2.00 3.61
N PHE A 96 9.48 1.79 2.47
CA PHE A 96 9.79 0.47 1.92
C PHE A 96 11.05 0.54 1.04
N ARG A 97 11.47 -0.61 0.52
CA ARG A 97 12.49 -0.66 -0.53
C ARG A 97 11.85 -1.16 -1.82
N ALA A 98 12.24 -0.58 -2.96
CA ALA A 98 11.76 -0.97 -4.28
C ALA A 98 12.84 -1.68 -5.08
N SER A 99 12.44 -2.78 -5.74
CA SER A 99 13.28 -3.52 -6.70
C SER A 99 12.60 -3.51 -8.06
N ARG A 100 13.38 -3.25 -9.13
CA ARG A 100 12.89 -3.30 -10.52
C ARG A 100 12.77 -4.74 -10.97
N ALA A 101 11.61 -5.12 -11.52
CA ALA A 101 11.44 -6.35 -12.28
C ALA A 101 11.10 -6.03 -13.73
N VAL A 102 11.60 -6.86 -14.65
CA VAL A 102 11.40 -6.71 -16.11
C VAL A 102 10.96 -8.04 -16.67
N ALA A 103 9.91 -8.02 -17.49
CA ALA A 103 9.45 -9.17 -18.28
C ALA A 103 10.21 -9.27 -19.60
N SER A 104 10.07 -10.41 -20.30
CA SER A 104 10.73 -10.68 -21.58
C SER A 104 10.35 -9.70 -22.70
N ASP A 105 9.15 -9.12 -22.63
CA ASP A 105 8.62 -8.13 -23.58
C ASP A 105 8.95 -6.67 -23.18
N GLY A 106 9.74 -6.48 -22.11
CA GLY A 106 10.14 -5.16 -21.62
C GLY A 106 9.16 -4.49 -20.66
N GLN A 107 8.02 -5.13 -20.32
CA GLN A 107 7.16 -4.62 -19.26
C GLN A 107 7.95 -4.52 -17.96
N LYS A 108 7.69 -3.48 -17.16
CA LYS A 108 8.36 -3.24 -15.89
C LYS A 108 7.38 -3.30 -14.73
N ALA A 109 7.88 -3.75 -13.58
CA ALA A 109 7.17 -3.72 -12.32
C ALA A 109 8.13 -3.29 -11.19
N SER A 110 7.57 -2.67 -10.17
CA SER A 110 8.23 -2.32 -8.93
C SER A 110 7.76 -3.27 -7.82
N LEU A 111 8.69 -4.01 -7.20
CA LEU A 111 8.41 -4.86 -6.06
C LEU A 111 8.72 -4.08 -4.78
N TRP A 112 7.72 -3.91 -3.93
CA TRP A 112 7.89 -3.23 -2.66
C TRP A 112 8.17 -4.22 -1.55
N THR A 113 9.30 -4.06 -0.88
CA THR A 113 9.71 -4.91 0.22
C THR A 113 9.77 -4.12 1.52
N VAL A 114 9.28 -4.72 2.59
CA VAL A 114 9.35 -4.18 3.95
C VAL A 114 10.08 -5.16 4.87
N LYS A 115 10.72 -4.65 5.91
CA LYS A 115 11.34 -5.48 6.92
C LYS A 115 10.29 -5.96 7.91
N GLN A 116 10.20 -7.27 8.08
CA GLN A 116 9.31 -7.98 9.01
C GLN A 116 10.15 -8.75 10.05
N PRO A 117 9.57 -9.27 11.14
CA PRO A 117 10.30 -10.06 12.14
C PRO A 117 11.08 -11.23 11.55
N GLY A 118 10.60 -11.87 10.47
CA GLY A 118 11.26 -12.98 9.77
C GLY A 118 12.25 -12.60 8.67
N GLY A 119 12.44 -11.31 8.38
CA GLY A 119 13.28 -10.84 7.28
C GLY A 119 12.59 -9.80 6.39
N TRP A 120 13.06 -9.66 5.16
CA TRP A 120 12.45 -8.78 4.15
C TRP A 120 11.37 -9.54 3.37
N GLN A 121 10.20 -8.94 3.20
CA GLN A 121 9.06 -9.55 2.54
C GLN A 121 8.52 -8.63 1.44
N VAL A 122 8.20 -9.19 0.27
CA VAL A 122 7.48 -8.47 -0.78
C VAL A 122 6.01 -8.31 -0.34
N VAL A 123 5.57 -7.07 -0.27
CA VAL A 123 4.20 -6.72 0.18
C VAL A 123 3.34 -6.12 -0.93
N ASN A 124 3.97 -5.69 -2.03
CA ASN A 124 3.26 -5.14 -3.18
C ASN A 124 4.05 -5.33 -4.48
N ILE A 125 3.32 -5.43 -5.59
CA ILE A 125 3.85 -5.41 -6.96
C ILE A 125 3.05 -4.35 -7.72
N ALA A 126 3.73 -3.28 -8.13
CA ALA A 126 3.15 -2.18 -8.89
C ALA A 126 3.61 -2.21 -10.35
N THR A 127 2.78 -1.72 -11.27
CA THR A 127 3.15 -1.53 -12.67
C THR A 127 4.10 -0.34 -12.82
N GLY A 128 5.13 -0.50 -13.65
CA GLY A 128 6.14 0.53 -13.86
C GLY A 128 7.31 0.43 -12.88
N ASP A 129 8.26 1.36 -13.00
CA ASP A 129 9.48 1.40 -12.19
C ASP A 129 9.76 2.82 -11.64
N ASP A 130 8.71 3.60 -11.39
CA ASP A 130 8.81 5.01 -11.00
C ASP A 130 9.66 5.23 -9.76
N GLU A 131 9.55 4.37 -8.75
CA GLU A 131 10.34 4.45 -7.53
C GLU A 131 11.85 4.40 -7.80
N ILE A 132 12.24 3.50 -8.70
CA ILE A 132 13.66 3.31 -9.07
C ILE A 132 14.11 4.44 -9.97
N ARG A 133 13.31 4.81 -10.96
CA ARG A 133 13.59 5.90 -11.90
C ARG A 133 13.79 7.24 -11.19
N TYR A 134 12.93 7.60 -10.23
CA TYR A 134 13.09 8.83 -9.48
C TYR A 134 14.29 8.77 -8.52
N ALA A 135 14.55 7.62 -7.90
CA ALA A 135 15.74 7.44 -7.08
C ALA A 135 17.02 7.67 -7.90
N GLU A 136 17.07 7.17 -9.14
CA GLU A 136 18.18 7.37 -10.08
C GLU A 136 18.32 8.85 -10.48
N GLN A 137 17.21 9.57 -10.70
CA GLN A 137 17.21 11.00 -11.05
C GLN A 137 17.64 11.94 -9.91
N GLY A 138 17.65 11.47 -8.68
CA GLY A 138 17.96 12.29 -7.51
C GLY A 138 19.37 12.88 -7.48
N GLY A 139 20.32 12.28 -8.20
CA GLY A 139 21.70 12.80 -8.33
C GLY A 139 22.36 13.02 -6.97
N GLY A 140 22.27 12.05 -6.06
CA GLY A 140 22.85 12.10 -4.70
C GLY A 140 22.02 12.88 -3.66
N GLY A 141 20.92 13.53 -4.04
CA GLY A 141 19.99 14.16 -3.11
C GLY A 141 19.05 13.14 -2.46
N LEU A 142 18.30 13.56 -1.45
CA LEU A 142 17.28 12.75 -0.79
C LEU A 142 16.00 12.80 -1.62
N VAL A 143 15.71 11.72 -2.36
CA VAL A 143 14.47 11.57 -3.12
C VAL A 143 13.34 11.12 -2.20
N PHE A 144 12.16 11.72 -2.37
CA PHE A 144 10.96 11.35 -1.62
C PHE A 144 9.68 11.66 -2.38
N ARG A 145 8.61 10.97 -2.00
CA ARG A 145 7.27 11.13 -2.53
C ARG A 145 6.35 11.82 -1.52
N GLU A 146 5.46 12.67 -2.01
CA GLU A 146 4.30 13.20 -1.31
C GLU A 146 3.07 12.42 -1.80
N PRO A 147 2.61 11.37 -1.09
CA PRO A 147 1.64 10.42 -1.62
C PRO A 147 0.26 11.05 -1.90
N GLN A 148 -0.11 12.09 -1.19
CA GLN A 148 -1.43 12.74 -1.27
C GLN A 148 -1.71 13.36 -2.65
N ILE A 149 -0.65 13.76 -3.35
CA ILE A 149 -0.72 14.37 -4.67
C ILE A 149 0.13 13.63 -5.71
N ASP A 150 0.66 12.45 -5.35
CA ASP A 150 1.53 11.61 -6.20
C ASP A 150 2.78 12.32 -6.73
N ALA A 151 3.30 13.28 -5.97
CA ALA A 151 4.41 14.14 -6.39
C ALA A 151 5.76 13.61 -5.88
N TRP A 152 6.78 13.65 -6.75
CA TRP A 152 8.14 13.25 -6.44
C TRP A 152 9.08 14.45 -6.40
N TYR A 153 9.93 14.46 -5.39
CA TYR A 153 10.87 15.53 -5.11
C TYR A 153 12.27 15.01 -4.80
N VAL A 154 13.26 15.88 -4.98
CA VAL A 154 14.58 15.68 -4.41
C VAL A 154 14.95 16.84 -3.49
N GLN A 155 15.35 16.53 -2.26
CA GLN A 155 15.96 17.51 -1.37
C GLN A 155 17.48 17.56 -1.64
N LYS A 156 17.99 18.75 -1.90
CA LYS A 156 19.43 19.07 -2.01
C LYS A 156 19.75 20.24 -1.07
N GLY A 157 20.41 19.94 0.05
CA GLY A 157 20.63 20.91 1.12
C GLY A 157 19.32 21.49 1.64
N THR A 158 19.16 22.80 1.54
CA THR A 158 17.95 23.53 1.99
C THR A 158 16.90 23.72 0.90
N LYS A 159 17.05 23.10 -0.28
CA LYS A 159 16.10 23.20 -1.38
C LYS A 159 15.35 21.87 -1.58
N VAL A 160 14.09 21.99 -2.01
CA VAL A 160 13.22 20.91 -2.50
C VAL A 160 12.93 21.19 -3.96
N LEU A 161 13.38 20.31 -4.85
CA LEU A 161 13.25 20.44 -6.29
C LEU A 161 12.25 19.39 -6.81
N PRO A 162 11.41 19.73 -7.81
CA PRO A 162 10.46 18.79 -8.40
C PRO A 162 11.16 17.77 -9.29
N LEU A 163 10.63 16.53 -9.33
CA LEU A 163 11.07 15.47 -10.24
C LEU A 163 9.98 15.08 -11.26
N ASP A 164 8.75 15.53 -11.06
CA ASP A 164 7.63 15.30 -11.95
C ASP A 164 6.71 16.53 -12.09
N GLU A 165 5.69 16.41 -12.95
CA GLU A 165 4.76 17.51 -13.20
C GLU A 165 3.85 17.82 -11.99
N ASP A 166 3.50 16.83 -11.16
CA ASP A 166 2.71 17.04 -9.96
C ASP A 166 3.50 17.86 -8.93
N ALA A 167 4.78 17.56 -8.79
CA ALA A 167 5.71 18.34 -7.98
C ALA A 167 5.91 19.76 -8.54
N VAL A 168 6.05 19.90 -9.87
CA VAL A 168 6.14 21.24 -10.52
C VAL A 168 4.90 22.08 -10.23
N ARG A 169 3.70 21.49 -10.29
CA ARG A 169 2.46 22.18 -9.94
C ARG A 169 2.41 22.63 -8.48
N ALA A 170 3.04 21.85 -7.61
CA ALA A 170 3.01 22.10 -6.16
C ALA A 170 4.04 23.14 -5.68
N VAL A 171 5.24 23.16 -6.28
CA VAL A 171 6.36 24.00 -5.79
C VAL A 171 7.02 24.86 -6.87
N GLY A 172 6.55 24.81 -8.11
CA GLY A 172 7.15 25.50 -9.26
C GLY A 172 8.33 24.74 -9.87
N ARG A 173 8.73 25.13 -11.09
CA ARG A 173 9.85 24.50 -11.84
C ARG A 173 11.19 24.63 -11.14
N ASP A 174 11.44 25.76 -10.49
CA ASP A 174 12.68 26.06 -9.78
C ASP A 174 12.71 25.46 -8.36
N GLY A 175 11.62 24.78 -7.95
CA GLY A 175 11.44 24.26 -6.63
C GLY A 175 11.23 25.34 -5.58
N THR A 176 11.49 24.98 -4.31
CA THR A 176 11.28 25.88 -3.18
C THR A 176 12.30 25.62 -2.08
N THR A 177 12.32 26.45 -1.03
CA THR A 177 13.11 26.18 0.17
C THR A 177 12.45 25.09 1.02
N LEU A 178 13.26 24.37 1.80
CA LEU A 178 12.75 23.36 2.73
C LEU A 178 11.78 23.97 3.77
N ALA A 179 12.02 25.23 4.18
CA ALA A 179 11.14 25.97 5.10
C ALA A 179 9.78 26.25 4.45
N ALA A 180 9.75 26.82 3.25
CA ALA A 180 8.51 27.10 2.53
C ALA A 180 7.74 25.81 2.16
N TYR A 181 8.48 24.73 1.82
CA TYR A 181 7.85 23.40 1.62
C TYR A 181 7.18 22.90 2.90
N ARG A 182 7.86 23.04 4.08
CA ARG A 182 7.26 22.68 5.37
C ARG A 182 5.97 23.43 5.65
N GLU A 183 5.95 24.76 5.47
CA GLU A 183 4.76 25.58 5.65
C GLU A 183 3.61 25.13 4.74
N ARG A 184 3.93 24.82 3.47
CA ARG A 184 2.94 24.33 2.50
C ARG A 184 2.31 23.01 2.98
N VAL A 185 3.11 22.00 3.32
CA VAL A 185 2.59 20.69 3.74
C VAL A 185 1.92 20.73 5.12
N ALA A 186 2.37 21.60 6.02
CA ALA A 186 1.70 21.83 7.31
C ALA A 186 0.30 22.41 7.11
N ARG A 187 0.14 23.40 6.22
CA ARG A 187 -1.19 23.93 5.86
C ARG A 187 -2.09 22.90 5.19
N ALA A 188 -1.53 22.05 4.34
CA ALA A 188 -2.32 21.06 3.58
C ALA A 188 -2.74 19.85 4.43
N TYR A 189 -1.90 19.43 5.39
CA TYR A 189 -2.04 18.12 6.04
C TYR A 189 -1.95 18.15 7.56
N GLY A 190 -1.60 19.30 8.19
CA GLY A 190 -1.36 19.38 9.63
C GLY A 190 -2.58 18.98 10.47
N ASP A 191 -3.79 19.30 10.01
CA ASP A 191 -5.05 18.94 10.65
C ASP A 191 -5.46 17.46 10.45
N LYS A 192 -4.79 16.75 9.52
CA LYS A 192 -5.09 15.36 9.11
C LYS A 192 -4.08 14.34 9.62
N LEU A 193 -3.15 14.76 10.44
CA LEU A 193 -2.11 13.88 11.01
C LEU A 193 -2.71 12.75 11.87
N PRO A 194 -2.00 11.60 12.02
CA PRO A 194 -2.39 10.56 12.98
C PRO A 194 -2.66 11.13 14.37
N GLY A 195 -3.78 10.74 14.99
CA GLY A 195 -4.20 11.26 16.29
C GLY A 195 -4.93 12.62 16.25
N SER A 196 -5.09 13.25 15.08
CA SER A 196 -5.90 14.45 14.91
C SER A 196 -7.39 14.17 15.11
N ALA A 197 -8.20 15.23 15.30
CA ALA A 197 -9.66 15.09 15.35
C ALA A 197 -10.23 14.49 14.04
N TYR A 198 -9.61 14.82 12.89
CA TYR A 198 -9.95 14.26 11.58
C TYR A 198 -9.69 12.75 11.53
N ALA A 199 -8.50 12.29 11.99
CA ALA A 199 -8.16 10.88 12.02
C ALA A 199 -9.07 10.08 12.99
N ARG A 200 -9.42 10.66 14.15
CA ARG A 200 -10.33 10.01 15.12
C ARG A 200 -11.76 9.85 14.60
N LYS A 201 -12.21 10.70 13.68
CA LYS A 201 -13.54 10.58 13.03
C LYS A 201 -13.58 9.50 11.93
N GLY A 202 -12.50 8.77 11.68
CA GLY A 202 -12.44 7.76 10.63
C GLY A 202 -12.44 8.33 9.21
N ALA A 203 -12.36 9.65 9.05
CA ALA A 203 -12.43 10.33 7.76
C ALA A 203 -11.15 10.17 6.90
N ALA A 204 -10.12 9.53 7.42
CA ALA A 204 -8.84 9.35 6.73
C ALA A 204 -8.90 8.43 5.49
N GLY A 205 -10.05 7.79 5.21
CA GLY A 205 -10.24 6.90 4.05
C GLY A 205 -11.20 7.42 2.99
N GLY A 206 -11.77 8.62 3.14
CA GLY A 206 -12.71 9.19 2.16
C GLY A 206 -14.08 8.51 2.09
N TYR A 207 -14.38 7.60 3.02
CA TYR A 207 -15.72 7.02 3.19
C TYR A 207 -16.36 7.61 4.44
N GLU A 208 -17.56 8.19 4.29
CA GLU A 208 -18.41 8.47 5.45
C GLU A 208 -18.77 7.13 6.08
N VAL A 209 -18.18 6.85 7.24
CA VAL A 209 -18.67 5.76 8.10
C VAL A 209 -19.97 6.27 8.70
N SER A 210 -21.11 5.87 8.13
CA SER A 210 -22.42 6.05 8.78
C SER A 210 -22.30 5.44 10.17
N ALA A 211 -22.47 6.28 11.21
CA ALA A 211 -22.43 5.82 12.59
C ALA A 211 -23.46 4.70 12.78
N PRO A 212 -23.08 3.54 13.35
CA PRO A 212 -24.07 2.55 13.72
C PRO A 212 -25.00 3.14 14.77
N ALA A 213 -26.30 2.97 14.59
CA ALA A 213 -27.30 3.34 15.56
C ALA A 213 -26.96 2.69 16.92
N PRO A 214 -27.23 3.37 18.07
CA PRO A 214 -26.90 2.84 19.38
C PRO A 214 -27.72 1.57 19.65
N GLU A 215 -27.09 0.41 19.60
CA GLU A 215 -27.65 -0.83 20.06
C GLU A 215 -27.64 -0.87 21.60
N ALA A 216 -28.82 -1.04 22.17
CA ALA A 216 -29.06 -1.11 23.60
C ALA A 216 -28.20 -2.18 24.28
N ALA A 217 -27.56 -1.81 25.38
CA ALA A 217 -26.73 -2.64 26.22
C ALA A 217 -27.38 -3.99 26.60
N ARG A 218 -26.71 -5.09 26.23
CA ARG A 218 -26.82 -6.38 26.91
C ARG A 218 -25.42 -6.84 27.26
N GLY A 219 -25.19 -7.03 28.57
CA GLY A 219 -23.89 -7.37 29.13
C GLY A 219 -23.37 -8.73 28.68
N GLY A 220 -22.08 -8.79 28.45
CA GLY A 220 -21.30 -9.98 28.16
C GLY A 220 -19.82 -9.68 28.38
N THR A 221 -19.17 -10.48 29.21
CA THR A 221 -17.82 -10.43 29.72
C THR A 221 -16.77 -10.30 28.61
N MET A 222 -15.87 -9.29 28.75
CA MET A 222 -14.69 -9.08 27.89
C MET A 222 -13.59 -10.08 28.23
N THR A 223 -13.19 -10.88 27.24
CA THR A 223 -11.86 -11.50 27.18
C THR A 223 -10.96 -10.65 26.29
N ALA A 224 -9.84 -10.21 26.87
CA ALA A 224 -8.84 -9.38 26.20
C ALA A 224 -8.12 -10.19 25.10
N GLY A 225 -8.40 -9.88 23.84
CA GLY A 225 -7.63 -10.34 22.68
C GLY A 225 -6.79 -9.21 22.12
N ALA A 226 -5.48 -9.40 22.07
CA ALA A 226 -4.53 -8.44 21.51
C ALA A 226 -4.80 -8.22 20.01
N GLY A 227 -5.34 -7.06 19.67
CA GLY A 227 -5.59 -6.64 18.29
C GLY A 227 -4.30 -6.15 17.63
N LEU A 228 -3.81 -6.90 16.65
CA LEU A 228 -2.82 -6.43 15.67
C LEU A 228 -3.47 -5.34 14.81
N VAL A 229 -2.96 -4.12 14.93
CA VAL A 229 -3.32 -3.00 14.05
C VAL A 229 -2.69 -3.26 12.68
N ALA A 230 -3.47 -3.83 11.76
CA ALA A 230 -3.12 -3.86 10.35
C ALA A 230 -3.28 -2.43 9.80
N LEU A 231 -2.17 -1.76 9.52
CA LEU A 231 -2.13 -0.53 8.72
C LEU A 231 -2.54 -0.89 7.28
N GLY A 232 -3.83 -0.72 6.97
CA GLY A 232 -4.36 -0.84 5.62
C GLY A 232 -3.86 0.31 4.75
N LEU A 233 -2.86 0.07 3.93
CA LEU A 233 -2.52 0.89 2.78
C LEU A 233 -3.58 0.66 1.70
N ALA A 234 -4.63 1.47 1.69
CA ALA A 234 -5.55 1.55 0.56
C ALA A 234 -4.83 2.27 -0.60
N ALA A 235 -4.18 1.48 -1.46
CA ALA A 235 -3.72 1.97 -2.76
C ALA A 235 -4.93 2.13 -3.68
N THR A 236 -5.47 3.33 -3.78
CA THR A 236 -6.48 3.67 -4.78
C THR A 236 -5.77 3.78 -6.13
N VAL A 237 -5.84 2.73 -6.94
CA VAL A 237 -5.39 2.74 -8.33
C VAL A 237 -6.40 3.53 -9.15
N LEU A 238 -6.14 4.82 -9.35
CA LEU A 238 -6.85 5.64 -10.33
C LEU A 238 -6.22 5.37 -11.70
N VAL A 239 -6.81 4.44 -12.46
CA VAL A 239 -6.44 4.20 -13.87
C VAL A 239 -6.89 5.41 -14.70
N ARG A 240 -6.01 6.39 -14.86
CA ARG A 240 -6.21 7.50 -15.78
C ARG A 240 -5.90 7.02 -17.20
N ARG A 241 -6.94 6.64 -17.96
CA ARG A 241 -6.84 6.42 -19.43
C ARG A 241 -6.25 7.68 -20.06
N ARG A 242 -4.99 7.63 -20.46
CA ARG A 242 -4.42 8.59 -21.41
C ARG A 242 -5.08 8.35 -22.76
N ARG A 243 -6.02 9.22 -23.16
CA ARG A 243 -6.42 9.37 -24.56
C ARG A 243 -5.21 9.95 -25.30
N SER A 244 -4.51 9.12 -26.08
CA SER A 244 -3.61 9.57 -27.12
C SER A 244 -4.42 10.35 -28.16
N ARG A 245 -4.28 11.67 -28.20
CA ARG A 245 -4.69 12.45 -29.37
C ARG A 245 -3.69 12.11 -30.48
N ARG A 246 -4.15 11.36 -31.45
CA ARG A 246 -3.50 11.28 -32.76
C ARG A 246 -3.53 12.70 -33.32
N ALA A 247 -2.38 13.26 -33.61
CA ALA A 247 -2.24 14.36 -34.53
C ALA A 247 -2.35 13.77 -35.93
N ASP A 248 -3.36 14.19 -36.69
CA ASP A 248 -3.44 13.95 -38.12
C ASP A 248 -2.37 14.79 -38.82
N PRO A 249 -1.59 14.21 -39.75
CA PRO A 249 -0.74 14.97 -40.64
C PRO A 249 -1.52 15.18 -41.95
N LEU A 250 -2.05 16.37 -42.21
CA LEU A 250 -2.40 16.81 -43.58
C LEU A 250 -2.47 18.33 -43.65
N ALA A 251 -1.64 18.87 -44.45
CA ALA A 251 -1.58 20.00 -45.38
C ALA A 251 -0.35 20.87 -45.17
#